data_938ef915ef355ccae96649877a5048a9
#
_entry.id   938ef915ef355ccae96649877a5048a9
#
_cell.length_a   1.000
_cell.length_b   1.000
_cell.length_c   1.000
_cell.angle_alpha   90.00
_cell.angle_beta   90.00
_cell.angle_gamma   90.00
#
_symmetry.space_group_name_H-M   'P 1'
#
loop_
_entity.id
_entity.type
_entity.pdbx_description
1 polymer ?
#
loop_
_entity_poly.entity_id
_entity_poly.type
_entity_poly.pdbx_seq_one_letter_code
_entity_poly.pdbx_strand_id
1 'polypeptide(L)'
;MKTKINMKVKFPSFNSDWAKKPDINAHNQWHRYYSTHPQYVLNLLTKGGADVEMVPATNFDYRSTVSFDCLIDSHLCKFDFNDHEIVDRDVSSKYKAYFKFHYHESHSVGPREKNIFPFSPVNFHDWDLYNKLQPIINYTAKGKVLNNQAPAGNAVERRNHVAKILKEAFNDNLDMKRYPKEEFYKLINNASAIVCVPGARNNMLDRGQGQQMGFGACTISPKLNTRLSYHGMLVPGVHYVECKSDYSDLIEKVNWVKSNKDKAVQIGKAAKKLFLETSTPQKQVEWIKQCVNRNE
;
A
#
# COMPACT_ATOMS: atom_id res chain seq x y z
N MET A 1 0.98 -25.28 11.49
CA MET A 1 0.23 -25.65 10.27
C MET A 1 -0.39 -24.43 9.66
N LYS A 2 -0.12 -24.10 8.37
CA LYS A 2 -0.85 -23.04 7.67
C LYS A 2 -2.24 -23.57 7.37
N THR A 3 -3.26 -22.92 7.88
CA THR A 3 -4.66 -23.28 7.55
C THR A 3 -4.85 -23.04 6.04
N LYS A 4 -5.05 -24.10 5.28
CA LYS A 4 -5.30 -24.02 3.83
C LYS A 4 -6.67 -23.37 3.64
N ILE A 5 -6.69 -22.17 3.05
CA ILE A 5 -7.94 -21.49 2.72
C ILE A 5 -8.48 -22.14 1.44
N ASN A 6 -9.67 -22.72 1.51
CA ASN A 6 -10.32 -23.31 0.33
C ASN A 6 -10.86 -22.19 -0.57
N MET A 7 -10.00 -21.66 -1.46
CA MET A 7 -10.30 -20.62 -2.44
C MET A 7 -9.53 -20.91 -3.72
N LYS A 8 -10.24 -21.11 -4.82
CA LYS A 8 -9.66 -21.35 -6.15
C LYS A 8 -9.57 -20.06 -6.93
N VAL A 9 -8.43 -19.79 -7.54
CA VAL A 9 -8.20 -18.57 -8.32
C VAL A 9 -7.65 -18.93 -9.69
N LYS A 10 -8.32 -18.48 -10.77
CA LYS A 10 -7.74 -18.44 -12.11
C LYS A 10 -7.16 -17.05 -12.32
N PHE A 11 -5.84 -16.98 -12.35
CA PHE A 11 -5.07 -15.74 -12.40
C PHE A 11 -4.46 -15.53 -13.79
N PRO A 12 -4.56 -14.32 -14.38
CA PRO A 12 -4.02 -14.05 -15.70
C PRO A 12 -2.49 -14.20 -15.75
N SER A 13 -2.00 -14.94 -16.72
CA SER A 13 -0.57 -15.08 -17.00
C SER A 13 -0.05 -13.84 -17.72
N PHE A 14 0.81 -13.09 -17.05
CA PHE A 14 1.50 -11.91 -17.60
C PHE A 14 2.82 -12.36 -18.22
N ASN A 15 2.79 -12.91 -19.43
CA ASN A 15 4.00 -13.28 -20.14
C ASN A 15 4.64 -12.06 -20.84
N SER A 16 5.89 -12.24 -21.33
CA SER A 16 6.67 -11.20 -22.00
C SER A 16 5.98 -10.60 -23.24
N ASP A 17 5.04 -11.30 -23.85
CA ASP A 17 4.32 -10.83 -25.04
C ASP A 17 3.30 -9.74 -24.72
N TRP A 18 2.90 -9.66 -23.48
CA TRP A 18 2.05 -8.61 -22.95
C TRP A 18 2.79 -7.26 -22.87
N ALA A 19 4.07 -7.29 -22.57
CA ALA A 19 4.95 -6.12 -22.56
C ALA A 19 5.19 -5.53 -23.97
N LYS A 20 4.85 -6.25 -25.04
CA LYS A 20 5.10 -5.87 -26.44
C LYS A 20 3.90 -5.21 -27.13
N LYS A 21 2.79 -4.93 -26.47
CA LYS A 21 1.68 -4.21 -27.10
C LYS A 21 2.06 -2.78 -27.46
N PRO A 22 1.85 -2.35 -28.74
CA PRO A 22 2.36 -1.06 -29.27
C PRO A 22 1.85 0.18 -28.55
N ASP A 23 0.69 0.13 -27.94
CA ASP A 23 0.05 1.28 -27.28
C ASP A 23 0.67 1.64 -25.91
N ILE A 24 1.67 0.88 -25.47
CA ILE A 24 2.41 1.15 -24.23
C ILE A 24 3.78 1.78 -24.55
N ASN A 25 3.95 2.36 -25.71
CA ASN A 25 5.22 2.83 -26.24
C ASN A 25 5.83 4.07 -25.59
N ALA A 26 5.24 4.62 -24.54
CA ALA A 26 5.77 5.90 -24.07
C ALA A 26 6.98 5.77 -23.14
N HIS A 27 7.18 4.73 -22.34
CA HIS A 27 8.35 4.67 -21.45
C HIS A 27 8.71 3.25 -20.99
N ASN A 28 9.92 2.79 -21.30
CA ASN A 28 10.52 1.54 -20.80
C ASN A 28 10.51 1.38 -19.26
N GLN A 29 10.35 2.48 -18.52
CA GLN A 29 10.22 2.49 -17.05
C GLN A 29 8.86 1.99 -16.58
N TRP A 30 7.80 2.14 -17.35
CA TRP A 30 6.45 1.73 -17.01
C TRP A 30 6.30 0.20 -16.98
N HIS A 31 7.01 -0.55 -17.83
CA HIS A 31 6.96 -2.01 -17.83
C HIS A 31 7.40 -2.63 -16.49
N ARG A 32 8.43 -2.08 -15.85
CA ARG A 32 8.85 -2.53 -14.51
C ARG A 32 7.84 -2.18 -13.42
N TYR A 33 7.09 -1.12 -13.60
CA TYR A 33 6.12 -0.64 -12.62
C TYR A 33 4.81 -1.43 -12.72
N TYR A 34 4.35 -1.71 -13.92
CA TYR A 34 3.08 -2.38 -14.19
C TYR A 34 3.10 -3.88 -13.92
N SER A 35 4.21 -4.55 -14.12
CA SER A 35 4.36 -5.96 -13.73
C SER A 35 4.33 -6.16 -12.20
N THR A 36 4.50 -5.09 -11.41
CA THR A 36 4.58 -5.21 -9.94
C THR A 36 3.22 -5.43 -9.27
N HIS A 37 2.11 -4.89 -9.78
CA HIS A 37 0.80 -5.04 -9.15
C HIS A 37 0.24 -6.46 -9.29
N PRO A 38 0.18 -7.05 -10.51
CA PRO A 38 -0.21 -8.44 -10.65
C PRO A 38 0.70 -9.38 -9.85
N GLN A 39 2.02 -9.17 -9.91
CA GLN A 39 2.96 -9.99 -9.14
C GLN A 39 2.73 -9.88 -7.63
N TYR A 40 2.39 -8.68 -7.15
CA TYR A 40 2.02 -8.48 -5.76
C TYR A 40 0.78 -9.30 -5.38
N VAL A 41 -0.30 -9.22 -6.17
CA VAL A 41 -1.53 -9.97 -5.89
C VAL A 41 -1.29 -11.47 -5.99
N LEU A 42 -0.55 -11.92 -7.00
CA LEU A 42 -0.18 -13.33 -7.15
C LEU A 42 0.58 -13.86 -5.92
N ASN A 43 1.61 -13.14 -5.48
CA ASN A 43 2.39 -13.50 -4.29
C ASN A 43 1.51 -13.51 -3.04
N LEU A 44 0.63 -12.52 -2.91
CA LEU A 44 -0.29 -12.40 -1.79
C LEU A 44 -1.26 -13.59 -1.76
N LEU A 45 -1.89 -13.94 -2.87
CA LEU A 45 -2.81 -15.06 -2.99
C LEU A 45 -2.13 -16.38 -2.66
N THR A 46 -0.95 -16.62 -3.26
CA THR A 46 -0.17 -17.85 -3.05
C THR A 46 0.32 -17.97 -1.60
N LYS A 47 0.90 -16.90 -1.04
CA LYS A 47 1.38 -16.89 0.35
C LYS A 47 0.23 -16.93 1.37
N GLY A 48 -0.93 -16.42 1.01
CA GLY A 48 -2.15 -16.46 1.81
C GLY A 48 -2.88 -17.81 1.80
N GLY A 49 -2.44 -18.76 0.95
CA GLY A 49 -2.94 -20.15 0.94
C GLY A 49 -4.08 -20.39 -0.05
N ALA A 50 -4.30 -19.50 -1.03
CA ALA A 50 -5.21 -19.74 -2.14
C ALA A 50 -4.61 -20.78 -3.12
N ASP A 51 -5.47 -21.55 -3.78
CA ASP A 51 -5.14 -22.44 -4.87
C ASP A 51 -5.17 -21.68 -6.19
N VAL A 52 -4.00 -21.32 -6.74
CA VAL A 52 -3.87 -20.41 -7.88
C VAL A 52 -3.45 -21.19 -9.14
N GLU A 53 -4.32 -21.17 -10.13
CA GLU A 53 -4.07 -21.65 -11.49
C GLU A 53 -3.75 -20.45 -12.40
N MET A 54 -2.60 -20.50 -13.08
CA MET A 54 -2.24 -19.49 -14.09
C MET A 54 -2.95 -19.81 -15.42
N VAL A 55 -3.72 -18.87 -15.97
CA VAL A 55 -4.43 -19.03 -17.23
C VAL A 55 -4.06 -17.92 -18.23
N PRO A 56 -4.22 -18.12 -19.55
CA PRO A 56 -3.93 -17.08 -20.53
C PRO A 56 -4.68 -15.78 -20.25
N ALA A 57 -4.00 -14.64 -20.29
CA ALA A 57 -4.60 -13.33 -20.05
C ALA A 57 -5.72 -12.99 -21.06
N THR A 58 -5.71 -13.62 -22.25
CA THR A 58 -6.75 -13.51 -23.26
C THR A 58 -8.13 -14.01 -22.80
N ASN A 59 -8.18 -14.77 -21.71
CA ASN A 59 -9.44 -15.24 -21.13
C ASN A 59 -10.21 -14.14 -20.38
N PHE A 60 -9.63 -12.94 -20.28
CA PHE A 60 -10.20 -11.81 -19.55
C PHE A 60 -10.33 -10.57 -20.45
N ASP A 61 -11.35 -9.76 -20.19
CA ASP A 61 -11.47 -8.43 -20.79
C ASP A 61 -10.49 -7.47 -20.12
N TYR A 62 -9.27 -7.45 -20.64
CA TYR A 62 -8.12 -6.92 -19.95
C TYR A 62 -7.62 -5.65 -20.59
N ARG A 63 -7.51 -4.56 -19.82
CA ARG A 63 -7.07 -3.26 -20.35
C ARG A 63 -5.74 -2.76 -19.79
N SER A 64 -5.28 -3.22 -18.62
CA SER A 64 -4.09 -2.64 -18.01
C SER A 64 -3.56 -3.50 -16.85
N THR A 65 -2.24 -3.48 -16.61
CA THR A 65 -1.62 -4.12 -15.44
C THR A 65 -1.88 -3.37 -14.13
N VAL A 66 -2.44 -2.16 -14.22
CA VAL A 66 -2.87 -1.36 -13.06
C VAL A 66 -4.29 -1.75 -12.62
N SER A 67 -5.05 -2.34 -13.54
CA SER A 67 -6.40 -2.83 -13.25
C SER A 67 -6.62 -4.11 -14.05
N PHE A 68 -6.79 -5.24 -13.38
CA PHE A 68 -6.86 -6.55 -14.02
C PHE A 68 -7.92 -7.44 -13.38
N ASP A 69 -8.38 -8.41 -14.17
CA ASP A 69 -9.43 -9.33 -13.81
C ASP A 69 -8.86 -10.70 -13.42
N CYS A 70 -9.58 -11.43 -12.57
CA CYS A 70 -9.34 -12.83 -12.27
C CYS A 70 -10.67 -13.54 -11.96
N LEU A 71 -10.68 -14.86 -12.00
CA LEU A 71 -11.81 -15.64 -11.47
C LEU A 71 -11.46 -16.15 -10.07
N ILE A 72 -12.34 -15.88 -9.11
CA ILE A 72 -12.23 -16.38 -7.74
C ILE A 72 -13.47 -17.21 -7.44
N ASP A 73 -13.29 -18.49 -7.16
CA ASP A 73 -14.38 -19.46 -6.99
C ASP A 73 -15.43 -19.39 -8.12
N SER A 74 -14.93 -19.24 -9.36
CA SER A 74 -15.68 -19.07 -10.61
C SER A 74 -16.40 -17.72 -10.80
N HIS A 75 -16.25 -16.78 -9.88
CA HIS A 75 -16.79 -15.43 -10.00
C HIS A 75 -15.78 -14.45 -10.60
N LEU A 76 -16.24 -13.61 -11.53
CA LEU A 76 -15.40 -12.56 -12.10
C LEU A 76 -15.14 -11.47 -11.05
N CYS A 77 -13.87 -11.22 -10.77
CA CYS A 77 -13.40 -10.23 -9.80
C CYS A 77 -12.38 -9.30 -10.45
N LYS A 78 -12.25 -8.08 -9.91
CA LYS A 78 -11.30 -7.09 -10.40
C LYS A 78 -10.39 -6.60 -9.27
N PHE A 79 -9.11 -6.43 -9.58
CA PHE A 79 -8.15 -5.68 -8.75
C PHE A 79 -7.80 -4.38 -9.45
N ASP A 80 -8.05 -3.25 -8.79
CA ASP A 80 -7.84 -1.91 -9.32
C ASP A 80 -6.85 -1.13 -8.47
N PHE A 81 -5.66 -0.89 -9.03
CA PHE A 81 -4.56 -0.14 -8.43
C PHE A 81 -4.45 1.31 -8.97
N ASN A 82 -5.44 1.77 -9.74
CA ASN A 82 -5.44 3.14 -10.20
C ASN A 82 -5.55 4.13 -9.03
N ASP A 83 -4.79 5.22 -9.12
CA ASP A 83 -4.80 6.31 -8.13
C ASP A 83 -6.07 7.19 -8.21
N HIS A 84 -7.01 6.86 -9.09
CA HIS A 84 -8.28 7.58 -9.21
C HIS A 84 -9.24 7.17 -8.09
N GLU A 85 -9.91 8.15 -7.50
CA GLU A 85 -10.99 7.91 -6.51
C GLU A 85 -12.25 7.36 -7.17
N ILE A 86 -12.42 7.59 -8.48
CA ILE A 86 -13.62 7.23 -9.22
C ILE A 86 -13.50 5.78 -9.67
N VAL A 87 -14.48 4.99 -9.29
CA VAL A 87 -14.77 3.69 -9.90
C VAL A 87 -15.87 3.90 -10.92
N ASP A 88 -15.67 3.43 -12.14
CA ASP A 88 -16.71 3.44 -13.16
C ASP A 88 -17.83 2.49 -12.72
N ARG A 89 -18.99 3.05 -12.40
CA ARG A 89 -20.14 2.31 -11.86
C ARG A 89 -20.67 1.26 -12.84
N ASP A 90 -20.64 1.56 -14.13
CA ASP A 90 -21.11 0.62 -15.14
C ASP A 90 -20.14 -0.56 -15.28
N VAL A 91 -18.86 -0.33 -15.08
CA VAL A 91 -17.84 -1.37 -15.07
C VAL A 91 -17.89 -2.19 -13.78
N SER A 92 -18.11 -1.56 -12.62
CA SER A 92 -18.12 -2.27 -11.34
C SER A 92 -19.28 -3.30 -11.27
N SER A 93 -20.41 -3.02 -11.89
CA SER A 93 -21.58 -3.92 -11.89
C SER A 93 -21.33 -5.28 -12.55
N LYS A 94 -20.29 -5.40 -13.39
CA LYS A 94 -19.90 -6.67 -14.06
C LYS A 94 -19.19 -7.65 -13.13
N TYR A 95 -18.69 -7.19 -12.00
CA TYR A 95 -17.86 -7.98 -11.10
C TYR A 95 -18.63 -8.42 -9.85
N LYS A 96 -18.42 -9.64 -9.42
CA LYS A 96 -18.91 -10.11 -8.11
C LYS A 96 -18.22 -9.35 -6.97
N ALA A 97 -16.92 -9.06 -7.13
CA ALA A 97 -16.15 -8.23 -6.22
C ALA A 97 -15.15 -7.34 -6.98
N TYR A 98 -15.12 -6.07 -6.63
CA TYR A 98 -14.19 -5.08 -7.17
C TYR A 98 -13.29 -4.60 -6.03
N PHE A 99 -12.01 -4.97 -6.05
CA PHE A 99 -11.03 -4.65 -5.03
C PHE A 99 -10.28 -3.38 -5.39
N LYS A 100 -10.57 -2.29 -4.67
CA LYS A 100 -9.98 -0.97 -4.91
C LYS A 100 -8.80 -0.72 -3.97
N PHE A 101 -7.60 -0.54 -4.52
CA PHE A 101 -6.38 -0.30 -3.76
C PHE A 101 -6.40 1.04 -3.01
N HIS A 102 -6.80 2.11 -3.67
CA HIS A 102 -7.01 3.42 -3.04
C HIS A 102 -8.50 3.66 -2.78
N TYR A 103 -9.10 2.77 -1.98
CA TYR A 103 -10.50 2.90 -1.61
C TYR A 103 -10.72 4.14 -0.74
N HIS A 104 -11.72 4.92 -1.09
CA HIS A 104 -12.13 6.11 -0.38
C HIS A 104 -13.57 5.97 0.11
N GLU A 105 -13.92 6.61 1.24
CA GLU A 105 -15.28 6.55 1.78
C GLU A 105 -16.37 7.04 0.82
N SER A 106 -16.05 8.00 -0.05
CA SER A 106 -16.97 8.45 -1.08
C SER A 106 -17.37 7.36 -2.08
N HIS A 107 -16.64 6.24 -2.14
CA HIS A 107 -17.01 5.08 -2.96
C HIS A 107 -18.12 4.22 -2.32
N SER A 108 -18.38 4.39 -1.03
CA SER A 108 -19.39 3.62 -0.29
C SER A 108 -20.79 4.23 -0.29
N VAL A 109 -21.00 5.30 -1.05
CA VAL A 109 -22.24 6.07 -1.02
C VAL A 109 -23.13 5.73 -2.21
N GLY A 110 -23.89 4.63 -2.10
CA GLY A 110 -24.97 4.31 -3.04
C GLY A 110 -25.33 2.84 -3.10
N PRO A 111 -26.58 2.49 -3.43
CA PRO A 111 -27.03 1.10 -3.50
C PRO A 111 -26.39 0.27 -4.63
N ARG A 112 -25.67 0.92 -5.58
CA ARG A 112 -25.00 0.25 -6.71
C ARG A 112 -23.55 -0.14 -6.42
N GLU A 113 -23.02 0.19 -5.25
CA GLU A 113 -21.58 0.04 -4.92
C GLU A 113 -21.32 -1.05 -3.87
N LYS A 114 -22.28 -1.93 -3.65
CA LYS A 114 -22.17 -3.02 -2.65
C LYS A 114 -21.05 -4.02 -2.92
N ASN A 115 -20.54 -4.07 -4.15
CA ASN A 115 -19.50 -4.98 -4.60
C ASN A 115 -18.11 -4.35 -4.70
N ILE A 116 -17.95 -3.07 -4.30
CA ILE A 116 -16.63 -2.41 -4.23
C ILE A 116 -16.08 -2.53 -2.81
N PHE A 117 -14.88 -3.07 -2.70
CA PHE A 117 -14.24 -3.37 -1.42
C PHE A 117 -12.86 -2.73 -1.33
N PRO A 118 -12.46 -2.23 -0.15
CA PRO A 118 -11.11 -1.80 0.08
C PRO A 118 -10.14 -2.98 -0.04
N PHE A 119 -9.00 -2.72 -0.69
CA PHE A 119 -7.90 -3.64 -0.76
C PHE A 119 -6.66 -2.97 -0.20
N SER A 120 -6.06 -3.56 0.82
CA SER A 120 -5.00 -2.88 1.58
C SER A 120 -3.81 -2.49 0.71
N PRO A 121 -3.41 -1.21 0.72
CA PRO A 121 -2.27 -0.73 -0.06
C PRO A 121 -0.91 -1.07 0.57
N VAL A 122 -0.89 -1.74 1.69
CA VAL A 122 0.35 -2.17 2.34
C VAL A 122 0.95 -3.32 1.54
N ASN A 123 1.92 -2.98 0.73
CA ASN A 123 2.44 -3.83 -0.31
C ASN A 123 3.87 -4.25 -0.01
N PHE A 124 4.04 -5.46 0.52
CA PHE A 124 5.33 -6.14 0.50
C PHE A 124 5.40 -7.05 -0.72
N HIS A 125 6.18 -6.65 -1.71
CA HIS A 125 6.44 -7.51 -2.88
C HIS A 125 7.20 -8.78 -2.50
N ASP A 126 7.91 -8.75 -1.37
CA ASP A 126 8.72 -9.85 -0.86
C ASP A 126 8.37 -10.12 0.60
N TRP A 127 7.40 -11.02 0.77
CA TRP A 127 6.95 -11.46 2.09
C TRP A 127 7.98 -12.29 2.82
N ASP A 128 8.89 -12.96 2.11
CA ASP A 128 9.97 -13.71 2.74
C ASP A 128 10.99 -12.75 3.34
N LEU A 129 11.31 -11.66 2.63
CA LEU A 129 12.13 -10.58 3.18
C LEU A 129 11.46 -9.91 4.40
N TYR A 130 10.15 -9.65 4.32
CA TYR A 130 9.40 -9.12 5.47
C TYR A 130 9.51 -10.04 6.68
N ASN A 131 9.24 -11.33 6.50
CA ASN A 131 9.29 -12.32 7.57
C ASN A 131 10.71 -12.48 8.15
N LYS A 132 11.74 -12.40 7.32
CA LYS A 132 13.16 -12.40 7.73
C LYS A 132 13.50 -11.19 8.60
N LEU A 133 13.01 -10.01 8.22
CA LEU A 133 13.39 -8.75 8.86
C LEU A 133 12.51 -8.37 10.05
N GLN A 134 11.26 -8.81 10.07
CA GLN A 134 10.30 -8.45 11.10
C GLN A 134 10.78 -8.70 12.55
N PRO A 135 11.48 -9.82 12.88
CA PRO A 135 11.99 -10.03 14.24
C PRO A 135 13.20 -9.17 14.62
N ILE A 136 13.91 -8.60 13.65
CA ILE A 136 15.14 -7.83 13.90
C ILE A 136 14.96 -6.32 13.72
N ILE A 137 13.82 -5.88 13.17
CA ILE A 137 13.50 -4.46 13.08
C ILE A 137 12.74 -4.02 14.32
N ASN A 138 13.34 -3.07 15.05
CA ASN A 138 12.79 -2.52 16.27
C ASN A 138 12.86 -0.98 16.24
N TYR A 139 11.73 -0.34 15.99
CA TYR A 139 11.62 1.11 16.00
C TYR A 139 11.69 1.65 17.45
N THR A 140 12.65 2.51 17.71
CA THR A 140 12.91 3.07 19.06
C THR A 140 12.79 4.59 19.12
N ALA A 141 12.40 5.23 18.04
CA ALA A 141 12.33 6.69 17.88
C ALA A 141 13.68 7.39 18.22
N LYS A 142 14.80 6.77 17.81
CA LYS A 142 16.16 7.29 18.00
C LYS A 142 16.90 7.34 16.66
N GLY A 143 17.85 8.27 16.52
CA GLY A 143 18.67 8.40 15.31
C GLY A 143 18.21 9.54 14.40
N LYS A 144 18.25 9.34 13.08
CA LYS A 144 17.99 10.38 12.09
C LYS A 144 16.51 10.53 11.75
N VAL A 145 16.15 11.69 11.24
CA VAL A 145 14.89 11.90 10.52
C VAL A 145 15.02 11.26 9.15
N LEU A 146 14.05 10.45 8.75
CA LEU A 146 14.06 9.80 7.44
C LEU A 146 13.01 10.42 6.51
N ASN A 147 13.41 10.70 5.26
CA ASN A 147 12.52 11.02 4.15
C ASN A 147 13.11 10.46 2.84
N ASN A 148 13.01 9.16 2.64
CA ASN A 148 13.68 8.43 1.55
C ASN A 148 12.81 8.27 0.29
N GLN A 149 11.77 9.11 0.12
CA GLN A 149 10.87 9.06 -1.02
C GLN A 149 11.44 9.82 -2.22
N ALA A 150 11.37 9.21 -3.43
CA ALA A 150 11.74 9.91 -4.65
C ALA A 150 10.73 11.00 -5.00
N PRO A 151 11.16 12.18 -5.45
CA PRO A 151 10.30 13.11 -6.14
C PRO A 151 9.95 12.51 -7.51
N ALA A 152 8.73 12.01 -7.67
CA ALA A 152 8.26 11.37 -8.89
C ALA A 152 6.76 11.59 -9.10
N GLY A 153 6.33 11.58 -10.36
CA GLY A 153 4.93 11.72 -10.75
C GLY A 153 4.28 13.01 -10.20
N ASN A 154 3.03 12.93 -9.84
CA ASN A 154 2.24 14.07 -9.35
C ASN A 154 2.67 14.57 -7.93
N ALA A 155 3.63 13.91 -7.29
CA ALA A 155 4.14 14.28 -5.98
C ALA A 155 5.46 15.07 -6.02
N VAL A 156 6.02 15.35 -7.19
CA VAL A 156 7.34 15.99 -7.36
C VAL A 156 7.44 17.29 -6.56
N GLU A 157 6.52 18.21 -6.77
CA GLU A 157 6.55 19.52 -6.12
C GLU A 157 6.44 19.41 -4.61
N ARG A 158 5.47 18.63 -4.12
CA ARG A 158 5.27 18.42 -2.68
C ARG A 158 6.49 17.77 -2.03
N ARG A 159 7.08 16.74 -2.66
CA ARG A 159 8.26 16.04 -2.15
C ARG A 159 9.49 16.92 -2.14
N ASN A 160 9.67 17.75 -3.14
CA ASN A 160 10.75 18.75 -3.18
C ASN A 160 10.56 19.83 -2.11
N HIS A 161 9.32 20.32 -1.93
CA HIS A 161 9.00 21.28 -0.87
C HIS A 161 9.31 20.72 0.53
N VAL A 162 8.82 19.52 0.84
CA VAL A 162 9.10 18.83 2.11
C VAL A 162 10.60 18.57 2.29
N ALA A 163 11.28 18.13 1.24
CA ALA A 163 12.72 17.90 1.26
C ALA A 163 13.50 19.18 1.62
N LYS A 164 13.08 20.33 1.10
CA LYS A 164 13.69 21.63 1.41
C LYS A 164 13.49 21.98 2.89
N ILE A 165 12.23 21.91 3.40
CA ILE A 165 11.90 22.17 4.81
C ILE A 165 12.76 21.30 5.75
N LEU A 166 12.85 20.00 5.46
CA LEU A 166 13.60 19.07 6.30
C LEU A 166 15.11 19.31 6.26
N LYS A 167 15.67 19.66 5.09
CA LYS A 167 17.10 19.99 4.96
C LYS A 167 17.47 21.23 5.77
N GLU A 168 16.66 22.27 5.68
CA GLU A 168 16.89 23.51 6.43
C GLU A 168 16.83 23.29 7.95
N ALA A 169 15.94 22.41 8.42
CA ALA A 169 15.73 22.20 9.84
C ALA A 169 16.63 21.14 10.47
N PHE A 170 17.03 20.10 9.76
CA PHE A 170 17.68 18.91 10.35
C PHE A 170 19.06 18.57 9.76
N ASN A 171 19.42 19.09 8.60
CA ASN A 171 20.75 18.96 7.97
C ASN A 171 21.42 17.58 8.20
N ASP A 172 22.45 17.49 9.05
CA ASP A 172 23.20 16.25 9.30
C ASP A 172 22.39 15.16 10.04
N ASN A 173 21.27 15.53 10.65
CA ASN A 173 20.34 14.61 11.29
C ASN A 173 19.23 14.12 10.34
N LEU A 174 19.34 14.38 9.04
CA LEU A 174 18.41 13.96 8.00
C LEU A 174 19.02 12.89 7.11
N ASP A 175 18.25 11.86 6.79
CA ASP A 175 18.59 10.87 5.77
C ASP A 175 17.52 10.84 4.68
N MET A 176 17.95 11.19 3.47
CA MET A 176 17.11 11.22 2.25
C MET A 176 17.66 10.33 1.14
N LYS A 177 18.66 9.52 1.44
CA LYS A 177 19.30 8.65 0.46
C LYS A 177 18.36 7.52 0.02
N ARG A 178 18.61 7.00 -1.16
CA ARG A 178 17.94 5.81 -1.68
C ARG A 178 18.77 4.59 -1.31
N TYR A 179 18.08 3.56 -0.87
CA TYR A 179 18.69 2.31 -0.42
C TYR A 179 18.06 1.10 -1.12
N PRO A 180 18.78 -0.01 -1.27
CA PRO A 180 18.16 -1.30 -1.56
C PRO A 180 17.09 -1.63 -0.50
N LYS A 181 16.10 -2.45 -0.88
CA LYS A 181 14.93 -2.71 0.00
C LYS A 181 15.28 -3.20 1.40
N GLU A 182 16.21 -4.14 1.52
CA GLU A 182 16.61 -4.67 2.82
C GLU A 182 17.23 -3.59 3.72
N GLU A 183 18.14 -2.80 3.16
CA GLU A 183 18.77 -1.68 3.89
C GLU A 183 17.75 -0.60 4.26
N PHE A 184 16.85 -0.25 3.32
CA PHE A 184 15.77 0.71 3.56
C PHE A 184 14.91 0.31 4.77
N TYR A 185 14.55 -0.97 4.90
CA TYR A 185 13.79 -1.42 6.07
C TYR A 185 14.61 -1.39 7.35
N LYS A 186 15.91 -1.73 7.29
CA LYS A 186 16.81 -1.68 8.46
C LYS A 186 17.04 -0.26 8.98
N LEU A 187 16.86 0.78 8.15
CA LEU A 187 16.93 2.19 8.61
C LEU A 187 15.92 2.50 9.71
N ILE A 188 14.81 1.78 9.79
CA ILE A 188 13.77 1.96 10.81
C ILE A 188 14.37 1.83 12.22
N ASN A 189 15.38 0.96 12.43
CA ASN A 189 16.07 0.80 13.71
C ASN A 189 16.75 2.08 14.19
N ASN A 190 17.17 2.94 13.26
CA ASN A 190 17.93 4.16 13.50
C ASN A 190 17.14 5.42 13.10
N ALA A 191 15.82 5.33 13.10
CA ALA A 191 14.93 6.44 12.76
C ALA A 191 14.38 7.11 14.01
N SER A 192 14.60 8.42 14.16
CA SER A 192 13.92 9.22 15.18
C SER A 192 12.49 9.58 14.76
N ALA A 193 12.30 9.96 13.51
CA ALA A 193 11.02 10.26 12.90
C ALA A 193 11.07 9.87 11.41
N ILE A 194 9.94 9.46 10.85
CA ILE A 194 9.84 9.09 9.43
C ILE A 194 8.76 9.95 8.79
N VAL A 195 9.18 10.81 7.86
CA VAL A 195 8.28 11.69 7.13
C VAL A 195 7.89 11.04 5.81
N CYS A 196 6.58 10.92 5.58
CA CYS A 196 6.01 10.34 4.39
C CYS A 196 5.13 11.35 3.66
N VAL A 197 5.45 11.61 2.40
CA VAL A 197 4.67 12.49 1.52
C VAL A 197 3.86 11.60 0.58
N PRO A 198 2.52 11.63 0.66
CA PRO A 198 1.66 10.86 -0.22
C PRO A 198 1.95 11.05 -1.70
N GLY A 199 1.61 10.04 -2.50
CA GLY A 199 1.87 10.00 -3.94
C GLY A 199 0.97 10.93 -4.75
N ALA A 200 0.10 10.36 -5.60
CA ALA A 200 -0.73 11.14 -6.52
C ALA A 200 -1.65 12.15 -5.82
N ARG A 201 -2.22 11.75 -4.67
CA ARG A 201 -3.04 12.62 -3.83
C ARG A 201 -2.46 12.76 -2.44
N ASN A 202 -2.61 13.94 -1.83
CA ASN A 202 -2.00 14.27 -0.54
C ASN A 202 -2.70 13.63 0.67
N ASN A 203 -3.71 12.82 0.46
CA ASN A 203 -4.51 12.14 1.49
C ASN A 203 -4.52 10.62 1.36
N MET A 204 -3.66 10.06 0.52
CA MET A 204 -3.56 8.62 0.29
C MET A 204 -2.35 8.01 1.00
N LEU A 205 -2.51 6.79 1.53
CA LEU A 205 -1.41 6.05 2.08
C LEU A 205 -0.36 5.75 1.00
N ASP A 206 0.83 6.29 1.17
CA ASP A 206 1.97 5.95 0.32
C ASP A 206 2.43 4.51 0.60
N ARG A 207 2.86 3.83 -0.45
CA ARG A 207 3.33 2.44 -0.39
C ARG A 207 4.48 2.26 0.59
N GLY A 208 5.46 3.15 0.56
CA GLY A 208 6.59 3.13 1.47
C GLY A 208 6.17 3.37 2.92
N GLN A 209 5.20 4.27 3.14
CA GLN A 209 4.63 4.51 4.46
C GLN A 209 3.96 3.25 5.02
N GLY A 210 3.13 2.58 4.22
CA GLY A 210 2.49 1.32 4.63
C GLY A 210 3.51 0.25 5.01
N GLN A 211 4.60 0.14 4.26
CA GLN A 211 5.70 -0.79 4.57
C GLN A 211 6.38 -0.45 5.90
N GLN A 212 6.68 0.81 6.14
CA GLN A 212 7.29 1.25 7.41
C GLN A 212 6.38 1.02 8.60
N MET A 213 5.08 1.30 8.45
CA MET A 213 4.06 0.99 9.46
C MET A 213 3.96 -0.51 9.74
N GLY A 214 4.07 -1.35 8.73
CA GLY A 214 4.11 -2.81 8.87
C GLY A 214 5.27 -3.31 9.73
N PHE A 215 6.39 -2.61 9.74
CA PHE A 215 7.50 -2.87 10.65
C PHE A 215 7.36 -2.21 12.03
N GLY A 216 6.32 -1.42 12.25
CA GLY A 216 6.05 -0.78 13.54
C GLY A 216 6.68 0.60 13.71
N ALA A 217 7.00 1.26 12.60
CA ALA A 217 7.50 2.63 12.64
C ALA A 217 6.37 3.65 12.84
N CYS A 218 6.65 4.69 13.61
CA CYS A 218 5.82 5.89 13.64
C CYS A 218 6.12 6.75 12.43
N THR A 219 5.12 7.02 11.61
CA THR A 219 5.24 7.87 10.43
C THR A 219 4.52 9.20 10.63
N ILE A 220 4.98 10.25 9.95
CA ILE A 220 4.37 11.58 9.90
C ILE A 220 3.88 11.82 8.48
N SER A 221 2.63 12.15 8.31
CA SER A 221 2.04 12.48 7.01
C SER A 221 0.81 13.37 7.17
N PRO A 222 0.31 14.01 6.11
CA PRO A 222 -1.01 14.63 6.12
C PRO A 222 -2.10 13.60 6.44
N LYS A 223 -3.31 14.09 6.70
CA LYS A 223 -4.48 13.25 6.94
C LYS A 223 -4.66 12.20 5.86
N LEU A 224 -4.77 10.94 6.26
CA LEU A 224 -4.97 9.80 5.37
C LEU A 224 -6.45 9.38 5.36
N ASN A 225 -7.02 9.32 4.17
CA ASN A 225 -8.41 8.88 3.95
C ASN A 225 -8.49 7.46 3.39
N THR A 226 -7.36 6.79 3.22
CA THR A 226 -7.30 5.41 2.69
C THR A 226 -7.94 4.42 3.67
N ARG A 227 -8.84 3.60 3.16
CA ARG A 227 -9.37 2.42 3.87
C ARG A 227 -8.53 1.19 3.57
N LEU A 228 -8.24 0.42 4.58
CA LEU A 228 -7.60 -0.89 4.47
C LEU A 228 -8.67 -1.99 4.32
N SER A 229 -8.26 -3.20 3.98
CA SER A 229 -9.14 -4.38 4.03
C SER A 229 -9.84 -4.48 5.39
N TYR A 230 -10.98 -5.13 5.44
CA TYR A 230 -11.88 -5.15 6.61
C TYR A 230 -12.37 -3.75 7.03
N HIS A 231 -12.36 -2.80 6.09
CA HIS A 231 -12.67 -1.39 6.35
C HIS A 231 -11.82 -0.74 7.45
N GLY A 232 -10.61 -1.27 7.69
CA GLY A 232 -9.67 -0.72 8.66
C GLY A 232 -9.33 0.75 8.38
N MET A 233 -9.33 1.57 9.42
CA MET A 233 -9.04 3.00 9.33
C MET A 233 -7.69 3.33 9.92
N LEU A 234 -6.96 4.23 9.24
CA LEU A 234 -5.80 4.89 9.77
C LEU A 234 -6.24 6.11 10.57
N VAL A 235 -6.04 6.06 11.89
CA VAL A 235 -6.47 7.11 12.82
C VAL A 235 -5.27 7.95 13.24
N PRO A 236 -5.30 9.29 13.04
CA PRO A 236 -4.26 10.19 13.52
C PRO A 236 -4.06 10.09 15.03
N GLY A 237 -2.82 10.18 15.48
CA GLY A 237 -2.46 10.06 16.91
C GLY A 237 -2.50 8.62 17.46
N VAL A 238 -3.09 7.68 16.71
CA VAL A 238 -3.14 6.25 17.05
C VAL A 238 -2.21 5.43 16.15
N HIS A 239 -2.27 5.63 14.84
CA HIS A 239 -1.51 4.83 13.87
C HIS A 239 -0.41 5.62 13.15
N TYR A 240 -0.48 6.94 13.18
CA TYR A 240 0.51 7.86 12.62
C TYR A 240 0.36 9.25 13.26
N VAL A 241 1.35 10.12 13.04
CA VAL A 241 1.29 11.52 13.43
C VAL A 241 0.81 12.34 12.24
N GLU A 242 -0.31 13.06 12.41
CA GLU A 242 -0.83 13.94 11.38
C GLU A 242 -0.10 15.28 11.38
N CYS A 243 0.27 15.74 10.19
CA CYS A 243 0.67 17.11 9.93
C CYS A 243 -0.34 17.81 9.01
N LYS A 244 -0.27 19.12 8.91
CA LYS A 244 -1.09 19.89 7.98
C LYS A 244 -0.81 19.50 6.53
N SER A 245 -1.81 19.63 5.67
CA SER A 245 -1.71 19.28 4.25
C SER A 245 -0.73 20.14 3.46
N ASP A 246 -0.43 21.34 3.94
CA ASP A 246 0.58 22.27 3.42
C ASP A 246 1.97 22.10 4.05
N TYR A 247 2.09 21.16 5.00
CA TYR A 247 3.32 20.86 5.76
C TYR A 247 3.85 22.02 6.61
N SER A 248 3.05 23.06 6.88
CA SER A 248 3.48 24.24 7.65
C SER A 248 3.84 23.95 9.11
N ASP A 249 3.33 22.85 9.69
CA ASP A 249 3.64 22.37 11.03
C ASP A 249 4.60 21.16 11.07
N LEU A 250 5.20 20.79 9.95
CA LEU A 250 5.99 19.55 9.83
C LEU A 250 7.17 19.51 10.82
N ILE A 251 7.90 20.59 10.97
CA ILE A 251 9.03 20.68 11.91
C ILE A 251 8.55 20.47 13.34
N GLU A 252 7.43 21.08 13.71
CA GLU A 252 6.81 20.87 15.03
C GLU A 252 6.50 19.38 15.27
N LYS A 253 5.86 18.71 14.28
CA LYS A 253 5.51 17.29 14.39
C LYS A 253 6.74 16.38 14.48
N VAL A 254 7.80 16.66 13.72
CA VAL A 254 9.07 15.92 13.82
C VAL A 254 9.68 16.10 15.21
N ASN A 255 9.73 17.33 15.73
CA ASN A 255 10.26 17.62 17.07
C ASN A 255 9.40 16.97 18.16
N TRP A 256 8.07 16.96 17.99
CA TRP A 256 7.17 16.27 18.91
C TRP A 256 7.49 14.77 18.98
N VAL A 257 7.67 14.09 17.83
CA VAL A 257 8.05 12.66 17.79
C VAL A 257 9.39 12.43 18.49
N LYS A 258 10.39 13.27 18.24
CA LYS A 258 11.72 13.17 18.86
C LYS A 258 11.67 13.37 20.38
N SER A 259 10.79 14.23 20.89
CA SER A 259 10.62 14.53 22.31
C SER A 259 9.70 13.52 23.02
N ASN A 260 8.80 12.85 22.29
CA ASN A 260 7.80 11.92 22.83
C ASN A 260 8.04 10.48 22.34
N LYS A 261 9.26 9.97 22.52
CA LYS A 261 9.72 8.69 21.96
C LYS A 261 8.82 7.52 22.31
N ASP A 262 8.42 7.39 23.57
CA ASP A 262 7.58 6.30 24.04
C ASP A 262 6.20 6.32 23.36
N LYS A 263 5.63 7.52 23.19
CA LYS A 263 4.37 7.71 22.47
C LYS A 263 4.51 7.36 20.99
N ALA A 264 5.60 7.78 20.36
CA ALA A 264 5.91 7.44 18.97
C ALA A 264 6.06 5.91 18.79
N VAL A 265 6.72 5.23 19.70
CA VAL A 265 6.83 3.76 19.70
C VAL A 265 5.46 3.10 19.86
N GLN A 266 4.58 3.62 20.73
CA GLN A 266 3.21 3.12 20.88
C GLN A 266 2.41 3.29 19.59
N ILE A 267 2.50 4.45 18.93
CA ILE A 267 1.85 4.71 17.62
C ILE A 267 2.33 3.71 16.58
N GLY A 268 3.64 3.49 16.47
CA GLY A 268 4.20 2.50 15.55
C GLY A 268 3.72 1.08 15.82
N LYS A 269 3.65 0.67 17.10
CA LYS A 269 3.10 -0.64 17.50
C LYS A 269 1.62 -0.79 17.13
N ALA A 270 0.82 0.25 17.32
CA ALA A 270 -0.59 0.26 16.94
C ALA A 270 -0.77 0.14 15.41
N ALA A 271 0.06 0.86 14.64
CA ALA A 271 0.08 0.75 13.20
C ALA A 271 0.44 -0.67 12.72
N LYS A 272 1.47 -1.28 13.32
CA LYS A 272 1.84 -2.68 13.03
C LYS A 272 0.71 -3.66 13.36
N LYS A 273 0.02 -3.46 14.48
CA LYS A 273 -1.13 -4.29 14.87
C LYS A 273 -2.21 -4.23 13.79
N LEU A 274 -2.61 -3.01 13.39
CA LEU A 274 -3.59 -2.82 12.31
C LEU A 274 -3.14 -3.49 10.99
N PHE A 275 -1.86 -3.37 10.65
CA PHE A 275 -1.28 -4.05 9.49
C PHE A 275 -1.43 -5.58 9.58
N LEU A 276 -1.12 -6.18 10.72
CA LEU A 276 -1.22 -7.63 10.92
C LEU A 276 -2.67 -8.12 10.85
N GLU A 277 -3.62 -7.30 11.25
CA GLU A 277 -5.06 -7.60 11.24
C GLU A 277 -5.70 -7.42 9.84
N THR A 278 -5.13 -6.58 8.98
CA THR A 278 -5.80 -6.19 7.72
C THR A 278 -5.01 -6.53 6.46
N SER A 279 -3.68 -6.68 6.53
CA SER A 279 -2.82 -6.55 5.35
C SER A 279 -1.86 -7.70 5.12
N THR A 280 -1.79 -8.70 6.02
CA THR A 280 -1.00 -9.90 5.78
C THR A 280 -1.60 -10.74 4.65
N PRO A 281 -0.81 -11.55 3.92
CA PRO A 281 -1.34 -12.38 2.84
C PRO A 281 -2.53 -13.23 3.26
N GLN A 282 -2.46 -13.86 4.43
CA GLN A 282 -3.55 -14.67 4.95
C GLN A 282 -4.80 -13.82 5.20
N LYS A 283 -4.67 -12.66 5.85
CA LYS A 283 -5.80 -11.76 6.11
C LYS A 283 -6.41 -11.22 4.83
N GLN A 284 -5.60 -10.89 3.85
CA GLN A 284 -6.07 -10.43 2.55
C GLN A 284 -6.86 -11.54 1.80
N VAL A 285 -6.38 -12.79 1.83
CA VAL A 285 -7.08 -13.92 1.20
C VAL A 285 -8.39 -14.23 1.93
N GLU A 286 -8.40 -14.20 3.25
CA GLU A 286 -9.64 -14.30 4.07
C GLU A 286 -10.64 -13.20 3.70
N TRP A 287 -10.17 -11.96 3.58
CA TRP A 287 -10.99 -10.81 3.20
C TRP A 287 -11.57 -10.96 1.78
N ILE A 288 -10.73 -11.29 0.81
CA ILE A 288 -11.16 -11.53 -0.56
C ILE A 288 -12.27 -12.58 -0.60
N LYS A 289 -12.07 -13.71 0.09
CA LYS A 289 -13.05 -14.78 0.18
C LYS A 289 -14.37 -14.33 0.80
N GLN A 290 -14.32 -13.56 1.89
CA GLN A 290 -15.51 -12.99 2.52
C GLN A 290 -16.28 -12.07 1.57
N CYS A 291 -15.58 -11.21 0.81
CA CYS A 291 -16.20 -10.30 -0.14
C CYS A 291 -16.87 -11.05 -1.32
N VAL A 292 -16.20 -12.07 -1.85
CA VAL A 292 -16.74 -12.88 -2.97
C VAL A 292 -17.95 -13.71 -2.54
N ASN A 293 -17.94 -14.23 -1.30
CA ASN A 293 -19.03 -15.05 -0.77
C ASN A 293 -20.15 -14.23 -0.11
N ARG A 294 -20.05 -12.90 -0.12
CA ARG A 294 -21.11 -12.06 0.42
C ARG A 294 -22.35 -12.21 -0.43
N ASN A 295 -23.43 -12.74 0.19
CA ASN A 295 -24.76 -12.76 -0.42
C ASN A 295 -25.27 -11.33 -0.51
N GLU A 296 -25.90 -11.01 -1.63
CA GLU A 296 -26.51 -9.70 -1.89
C GLU A 296 -27.67 -9.40 -0.95
#